data_b483084901c6c93ba314920eb62aac40
#
_entry.id   b483084901c6c93ba314920eb62aac40
#
_cell.length_a   1.000
_cell.length_b   1.000
_cell.length_c   1.000
_cell.angle_alpha   90.00
_cell.angle_beta   90.00
_cell.angle_gamma   90.00
#
_symmetry.space_group_name_H-M   'P 1'
#
loop_
_entity.id
_entity.type
_entity.pdbx_description
1 polymer ?
#
loop_
_entity_poly.entity_id
_entity_poly.type
_entity_poly.pdbx_seq_one_letter_code
_entity_poly.pdbx_strand_id
1 'polypeptide(L)'
;MKKIVFSLSILLSGVVMAQESPEVIKSKIDDLTKQKSALESQIADLNKQLPAPVVKPWTYKGNASVNLGQSLLGSNWTSSYGGNSTLNVGIQTHLEANFKKGRHSWDNSFDGTLGFFKNMNVDSGVNDNINKNADVLQISSKYLFDLKKANLKLGIGTNFLSQFIKTYDLANRDKLLSDFLAPAILDVSP
;
A
#
# COMPACT_ATOMS: atom_id res chain seq x y z
N MET A 1 0.49 -14.58 -30.90
CA MET A 1 1.01 -15.13 -29.62
C MET A 1 1.29 -16.61 -29.83
N LYS A 2 2.55 -16.98 -30.11
CA LYS A 2 2.95 -18.38 -30.30
C LYS A 2 3.41 -18.92 -28.95
N LYS A 3 2.64 -19.85 -28.39
CA LYS A 3 3.01 -20.57 -27.15
C LYS A 3 4.11 -21.56 -27.49
N ILE A 4 5.32 -21.32 -26.99
CA ILE A 4 6.41 -22.30 -27.04
C ILE A 4 6.21 -23.22 -25.83
N VAL A 5 5.73 -24.42 -26.10
CA VAL A 5 5.63 -25.49 -25.09
C VAL A 5 7.00 -26.15 -25.03
N PHE A 6 7.73 -25.94 -23.95
CA PHE A 6 8.94 -26.68 -23.63
C PHE A 6 8.53 -28.02 -23.01
N SER A 7 8.62 -29.08 -23.79
CA SER A 7 8.48 -30.46 -23.29
C SER A 7 9.81 -30.86 -22.66
N LEU A 8 9.90 -30.80 -21.33
CA LEU A 8 11.02 -31.35 -20.57
C LEU A 8 10.78 -32.84 -20.37
N SER A 9 11.30 -33.66 -21.29
CA SER A 9 11.28 -35.12 -21.15
C SER A 9 12.40 -35.54 -20.22
N ILE A 10 12.07 -35.82 -18.96
CA ILE A 10 12.98 -36.45 -18.01
C ILE A 10 12.95 -37.96 -18.28
N LEU A 11 13.92 -38.46 -19.01
CA LEU A 11 14.22 -39.90 -19.11
C LEU A 11 14.95 -40.33 -17.82
N LEU A 12 14.20 -40.91 -16.91
CA LEU A 12 14.77 -41.66 -15.77
C LEU A 12 15.21 -43.04 -16.29
N SER A 13 16.43 -43.12 -16.81
CA SER A 13 17.08 -44.42 -17.08
C SER A 13 17.91 -44.82 -15.85
N GLY A 14 17.60 -45.98 -15.34
CA GLY A 14 18.21 -46.55 -14.15
C GLY A 14 19.73 -46.59 -14.21
N VAL A 15 20.35 -46.11 -13.15
CA VAL A 15 21.79 -46.07 -12.95
C VAL A 15 22.26 -47.49 -12.61
N VAL A 16 22.73 -48.22 -13.61
CA VAL A 16 23.68 -49.32 -13.37
C VAL A 16 25.00 -48.64 -13.00
N MET A 17 25.50 -48.86 -11.79
CA MET A 17 26.78 -48.35 -11.31
C MET A 17 27.93 -49.09 -12.07
N ALA A 18 28.08 -48.79 -13.35
CA ALA A 18 29.34 -49.02 -14.02
C ALA A 18 30.19 -47.75 -13.79
N GLN A 19 31.31 -47.90 -13.11
CA GLN A 19 32.29 -46.84 -12.85
C GLN A 19 32.78 -46.32 -14.19
N GLU A 20 32.23 -45.23 -14.68
CA GLU A 20 32.63 -44.62 -15.94
C GLU A 20 34.12 -44.25 -15.86
N SER A 21 34.90 -44.53 -16.90
CA SER A 21 36.33 -44.22 -16.89
C SER A 21 36.51 -42.71 -16.75
N PRO A 22 37.58 -42.23 -16.07
CA PRO A 22 37.86 -40.78 -15.90
C PRO A 22 37.87 -40.01 -17.21
N GLU A 23 38.23 -40.67 -18.33
CA GLU A 23 38.25 -40.07 -19.69
C GLU A 23 36.86 -39.78 -20.20
N VAL A 24 35.86 -40.68 -19.96
CA VAL A 24 34.47 -40.47 -20.33
C VAL A 24 33.86 -39.32 -19.52
N ILE A 25 34.16 -39.26 -18.22
CA ILE A 25 33.72 -38.18 -17.36
C ILE A 25 34.29 -36.84 -17.83
N LYS A 26 35.59 -36.80 -18.19
CA LYS A 26 36.23 -35.59 -18.72
C LYS A 26 35.63 -35.13 -20.04
N SER A 27 35.35 -36.04 -20.96
CA SER A 27 34.63 -35.71 -22.22
C SER A 27 33.25 -35.15 -21.98
N LYS A 28 32.49 -35.70 -21.03
CA LYS A 28 31.17 -35.17 -20.64
C LYS A 28 31.26 -33.78 -20.04
N ILE A 29 32.25 -33.51 -19.20
CA ILE A 29 32.51 -32.19 -18.60
C ILE A 29 32.81 -31.18 -19.71
N ASP A 30 33.67 -31.52 -20.67
CA ASP A 30 34.00 -30.63 -21.80
C ASP A 30 32.80 -30.32 -22.67
N ASP A 31 31.93 -31.31 -22.95
CA ASP A 31 30.70 -31.11 -23.70
C ASP A 31 29.71 -30.24 -22.95
N LEU A 32 29.49 -30.48 -21.67
CA LEU A 32 28.63 -29.66 -20.83
C LEU A 32 29.14 -28.23 -20.69
N THR A 33 30.45 -28.04 -20.64
CA THR A 33 31.09 -26.71 -20.60
C THR A 33 30.84 -25.96 -21.90
N LYS A 34 30.93 -26.61 -23.05
CA LYS A 34 30.60 -26.02 -24.37
C LYS A 34 29.12 -25.64 -24.45
N GLN A 35 28.21 -26.54 -24.01
CA GLN A 35 26.80 -26.29 -24.00
C GLN A 35 26.44 -25.09 -23.08
N LYS A 36 27.04 -25.03 -21.90
CA LYS A 36 26.89 -23.90 -20.97
C LYS A 36 27.31 -22.59 -21.63
N SER A 37 28.47 -22.54 -22.26
CA SER A 37 28.95 -21.33 -22.94
C SER A 37 28.05 -20.90 -24.10
N ALA A 38 27.52 -21.85 -24.86
CA ALA A 38 26.55 -21.57 -25.93
C ALA A 38 25.22 -21.01 -25.39
N LEU A 39 24.72 -21.58 -24.30
CA LEU A 39 23.50 -21.09 -23.61
C LEU A 39 23.71 -19.70 -23.02
N GLU A 40 24.84 -19.43 -22.39
CA GLU A 40 25.20 -18.09 -21.86
C GLU A 40 25.23 -17.05 -22.98
N SER A 41 25.77 -17.39 -24.16
CA SER A 41 25.74 -16.50 -25.33
C SER A 41 24.29 -16.24 -25.81
N GLN A 42 23.49 -17.27 -25.90
CA GLN A 42 22.07 -17.12 -26.28
C GLN A 42 21.30 -16.25 -25.30
N ILE A 43 21.52 -16.44 -24.00
CA ILE A 43 20.91 -15.60 -22.94
C ILE A 43 21.35 -14.14 -23.10
N ALA A 44 22.65 -13.89 -23.37
CA ALA A 44 23.15 -12.54 -23.57
C ALA A 44 22.51 -11.87 -24.82
N ASP A 45 22.32 -12.62 -25.90
CA ASP A 45 21.68 -12.09 -27.13
C ASP A 45 20.17 -11.87 -26.95
N LEU A 46 19.49 -12.75 -26.24
CA LEU A 46 18.08 -12.56 -25.91
C LEU A 46 17.89 -11.34 -24.99
N ASN A 47 18.78 -11.15 -24.02
CA ASN A 47 18.74 -9.97 -23.15
C ASN A 47 18.99 -8.65 -23.90
N LYS A 48 19.79 -8.67 -24.98
CA LYS A 48 19.97 -7.50 -25.86
C LYS A 48 18.70 -7.19 -26.69
N GLN A 49 17.91 -8.21 -27.01
CA GLN A 49 16.67 -8.08 -27.78
C GLN A 49 15.50 -7.64 -26.91
N LEU A 50 15.60 -7.79 -25.59
CA LEU A 50 14.58 -7.28 -24.67
C LEU A 50 14.56 -5.74 -24.76
N PRO A 51 13.42 -5.13 -25.06
CA PRO A 51 13.30 -3.69 -24.97
C PRO A 51 13.65 -3.25 -23.55
N ALA A 52 14.43 -2.18 -23.45
CA ALA A 52 14.78 -1.61 -22.14
C ALA A 52 13.47 -1.40 -21.35
N PRO A 53 13.41 -1.83 -20.09
CA PRO A 53 12.20 -1.68 -19.30
C PRO A 53 11.79 -0.21 -19.32
N VAL A 54 10.58 0.06 -19.80
CA VAL A 54 10.00 1.41 -19.78
C VAL A 54 9.80 1.79 -18.32
N VAL A 55 10.78 2.47 -17.75
CA VAL A 55 10.70 2.99 -16.39
C VAL A 55 9.68 4.12 -16.41
N LYS A 56 8.46 3.81 -16.02
CA LYS A 56 7.44 4.85 -15.80
C LYS A 56 7.90 5.70 -14.61
N PRO A 57 8.03 7.02 -14.79
CA PRO A 57 8.51 7.88 -13.70
C PRO A 57 7.53 7.96 -12.54
N TRP A 58 6.26 7.71 -12.79
CA TRP A 58 5.20 7.71 -11.80
C TRP A 58 4.81 6.31 -11.36
N THR A 59 4.66 6.13 -10.06
CA THR A 59 4.06 4.93 -9.44
C THR A 59 2.89 5.34 -8.58
N TYR A 60 1.80 4.59 -8.68
CA TYR A 60 0.58 4.83 -7.92
C TYR A 60 0.29 3.61 -7.06
N LYS A 61 -0.09 3.85 -5.82
CA LYS A 61 -0.56 2.82 -4.89
C LYS A 61 -1.77 3.36 -4.16
N GLY A 62 -2.60 2.48 -3.67
CA GLY A 62 -3.71 2.90 -2.84
C GLY A 62 -4.49 1.73 -2.30
N ASN A 63 -5.17 2.00 -1.22
CA ASN A 63 -6.15 1.10 -0.63
C ASN A 63 -7.33 1.91 -0.10
N ALA A 64 -8.45 1.23 0.02
CA ALA A 64 -9.62 1.73 0.72
C ALA A 64 -10.21 0.60 1.54
N SER A 65 -10.71 0.92 2.73
CA SER A 65 -11.35 -0.04 3.61
C SER A 65 -12.66 0.52 4.16
N VAL A 66 -13.62 -0.36 4.37
CA VAL A 66 -14.85 -0.07 5.07
C VAL A 66 -14.87 -0.90 6.35
N ASN A 67 -15.07 -0.24 7.47
CA ASN A 67 -15.11 -0.86 8.78
C ASN A 67 -16.56 -0.79 9.31
N LEU A 68 -17.08 -1.92 9.70
CA LEU A 68 -18.38 -2.02 10.38
C LEU A 68 -18.14 -2.63 11.76
N GLY A 69 -18.67 -1.99 12.78
CA GLY A 69 -18.53 -2.44 14.16
C GLY A 69 -19.86 -2.31 14.90
N GLN A 70 -20.16 -3.30 15.71
CA GLN A 70 -21.31 -3.29 16.57
C GLN A 70 -20.91 -3.66 18.00
N SER A 71 -21.35 -2.87 18.98
CA SER A 71 -21.25 -3.20 20.39
C SER A 71 -22.65 -3.39 20.94
N LEU A 72 -22.90 -4.53 21.56
CA LEU A 72 -24.18 -4.84 22.21
C LEU A 72 -23.94 -5.00 23.70
N LEU A 73 -24.63 -4.18 24.48
CA LEU A 73 -24.57 -4.20 25.94
C LEU A 73 -25.91 -4.70 26.49
N GLY A 74 -25.87 -5.70 27.35
CA GLY A 74 -27.04 -6.21 28.04
C GLY A 74 -27.54 -5.22 29.10
N SER A 75 -28.85 -5.30 29.46
CA SER A 75 -29.48 -4.44 30.45
C SER A 75 -28.78 -4.47 31.81
N ASN A 76 -28.31 -5.64 32.25
CA ASN A 76 -27.59 -5.76 33.52
C ASN A 76 -26.28 -5.02 33.51
N TRP A 77 -25.56 -5.02 32.37
CA TRP A 77 -24.30 -4.25 32.20
C TRP A 77 -24.57 -2.76 32.23
N THR A 78 -25.54 -2.30 31.42
CA THR A 78 -25.84 -0.86 31.30
C THR A 78 -26.37 -0.26 32.63
N SER A 79 -27.14 -1.03 33.42
CA SER A 79 -27.60 -0.59 34.74
C SER A 79 -26.49 -0.49 35.80
N SER A 80 -25.44 -1.33 35.68
CA SER A 80 -24.35 -1.41 36.67
C SER A 80 -23.16 -0.54 36.33
N TYR A 81 -22.82 -0.44 35.03
CA TYR A 81 -21.59 0.20 34.55
C TYR A 81 -21.85 1.35 33.57
N GLY A 82 -23.10 1.54 33.15
CA GLY A 82 -23.46 2.53 32.13
C GLY A 82 -23.04 2.11 30.72
N GLY A 83 -23.18 3.01 29.77
CA GLY A 83 -22.85 2.82 28.34
C GLY A 83 -24.08 2.47 27.51
N ASN A 84 -23.90 2.51 26.20
CA ASN A 84 -24.94 2.21 25.22
C ASN A 84 -24.47 1.18 24.20
N SER A 85 -25.37 0.37 23.68
CA SER A 85 -25.10 -0.38 22.46
C SER A 85 -24.85 0.58 21.31
N THR A 86 -23.87 0.30 20.46
CA THR A 86 -23.50 1.18 19.36
C THR A 86 -23.35 0.43 18.04
N LEU A 87 -23.71 1.09 16.97
CA LEU A 87 -23.37 0.70 15.60
C LEU A 87 -22.38 1.72 15.05
N ASN A 88 -21.25 1.24 14.54
CA ASN A 88 -20.20 2.07 13.97
C ASN A 88 -19.98 1.73 12.49
N VAL A 89 -19.76 2.74 11.67
CA VAL A 89 -19.31 2.60 10.29
C VAL A 89 -18.17 3.56 10.05
N GLY A 90 -17.12 3.07 9.38
CA GLY A 90 -15.97 3.89 9.01
C GLY A 90 -15.49 3.56 7.63
N ILE A 91 -14.95 4.57 6.94
CA ILE A 91 -14.27 4.45 5.66
C ILE A 91 -12.89 5.05 5.83
N GLN A 92 -11.88 4.32 5.39
CA GLN A 92 -10.50 4.77 5.34
C GLN A 92 -9.97 4.61 3.92
N THR A 93 -9.21 5.61 3.46
CA THR A 93 -8.58 5.60 2.14
C THR A 93 -7.15 6.11 2.27
N HIS A 94 -6.22 5.40 1.66
CA HIS A 94 -4.83 5.82 1.51
C HIS A 94 -4.44 5.73 0.04
N LEU A 95 -3.95 6.83 -0.54
CA LEU A 95 -3.50 6.92 -1.92
C LEU A 95 -2.09 7.50 -1.96
N GLU A 96 -1.24 6.94 -2.82
CA GLU A 96 0.11 7.44 -3.08
C GLU A 96 0.32 7.69 -4.57
N ALA A 97 1.01 8.78 -4.89
CA ALA A 97 1.48 9.10 -6.23
C ALA A 97 2.93 9.55 -6.14
N ASN A 98 3.85 8.65 -6.50
CA ASN A 98 5.28 8.86 -6.35
C ASN A 98 5.97 8.97 -7.70
N PHE A 99 6.70 10.05 -7.90
CA PHE A 99 7.51 10.33 -9.09
C PHE A 99 8.98 10.11 -8.79
N LYS A 100 9.69 9.42 -9.67
CA LYS A 100 11.15 9.28 -9.59
C LYS A 100 11.77 9.29 -10.98
N LYS A 101 12.61 10.29 -11.24
CA LYS A 101 13.36 10.39 -12.50
C LYS A 101 14.69 11.09 -12.28
N GLY A 102 15.78 10.39 -12.57
CA GLY A 102 17.13 10.94 -12.41
C GLY A 102 17.44 11.32 -10.97
N ARG A 103 17.60 12.63 -10.73
CA ARG A 103 17.92 13.20 -9.41
C ARG A 103 16.70 13.71 -8.65
N HIS A 104 15.52 13.58 -9.23
CA HIS A 104 14.28 14.09 -8.69
C HIS A 104 13.42 12.97 -8.13
N SER A 105 12.91 13.14 -6.93
CA SER A 105 11.83 12.35 -6.38
C SER A 105 10.75 13.25 -5.79
N TRP A 106 9.52 12.89 -6.00
CA TRP A 106 8.36 13.62 -5.51
C TRP A 106 7.32 12.63 -5.02
N ASP A 107 7.18 12.58 -3.71
CA ASP A 107 6.30 11.65 -3.03
C ASP A 107 5.07 12.40 -2.55
N ASN A 108 3.90 11.92 -2.91
CA ASN A 108 2.62 12.49 -2.53
C ASN A 108 1.76 11.41 -1.89
N SER A 109 1.05 11.77 -0.84
CA SER A 109 0.04 10.91 -0.23
C SER A 109 -1.24 11.67 0.10
N PHE A 110 -2.32 10.94 0.06
CA PHE A 110 -3.64 11.36 0.51
C PHE A 110 -4.17 10.31 1.48
N ASP A 111 -4.55 10.75 2.67
CA ASP A 111 -5.18 9.95 3.70
C ASP A 111 -6.54 10.54 4.04
N GLY A 112 -7.57 9.72 3.91
CA GLY A 112 -8.94 10.08 4.22
C GLY A 112 -9.55 9.10 5.21
N THR A 113 -10.16 9.62 6.28
CA THR A 113 -10.92 8.81 7.25
C THR A 113 -12.23 9.50 7.56
N LEU A 114 -13.32 8.78 7.39
CA LEU A 114 -14.65 9.18 7.82
C LEU A 114 -15.26 8.08 8.69
N GLY A 115 -15.78 8.45 9.83
CA GLY A 115 -16.42 7.51 10.73
C GLY A 115 -17.65 8.10 11.40
N PHE A 116 -18.64 7.25 11.56
CA PHE A 116 -19.91 7.57 12.20
C PHE A 116 -20.30 6.49 13.17
N PHE A 117 -21.04 6.87 14.20
CA PHE A 117 -21.68 5.93 15.11
C PHE A 117 -23.11 6.34 15.41
N LYS A 118 -23.91 5.36 15.74
CA LYS A 118 -25.26 5.54 16.26
C LYS A 118 -25.40 4.74 17.56
N ASN A 119 -25.94 5.39 18.61
CA ASN A 119 -26.36 4.68 19.81
C ASN A 119 -27.61 3.88 19.50
N MET A 120 -27.69 2.65 20.00
CA MET A 120 -28.84 1.77 19.94
C MET A 120 -29.34 1.55 21.36
N ASN A 121 -30.62 1.23 21.54
CA ASN A 121 -31.26 1.03 22.86
C ASN A 121 -31.15 2.26 23.76
N VAL A 122 -31.61 3.36 23.25
CA VAL A 122 -31.55 4.65 23.94
C VAL A 122 -32.78 4.80 24.82
N ASP A 123 -32.58 4.86 26.13
CA ASP A 123 -33.59 5.34 27.02
C ASP A 123 -33.91 6.82 26.76
N SER A 124 -35.14 7.24 26.98
CA SER A 124 -35.60 8.60 26.69
C SER A 124 -34.70 9.66 27.32
N GLY A 125 -33.93 10.35 26.46
CA GLY A 125 -32.97 11.39 26.86
C GLY A 125 -31.59 11.28 26.28
N VAL A 126 -31.20 10.14 25.71
CA VAL A 126 -29.94 9.98 24.99
C VAL A 126 -30.14 10.26 23.50
N ASN A 127 -29.19 10.97 22.91
CA ASN A 127 -29.23 11.29 21.49
C ASN A 127 -29.03 10.02 20.62
N ASP A 128 -30.10 9.61 19.92
CA ASP A 128 -30.07 8.45 19.01
C ASP A 128 -29.61 8.80 17.58
N ASN A 129 -29.22 10.03 17.34
CA ASN A 129 -28.77 10.48 16.04
C ASN A 129 -27.44 9.84 15.63
N ILE A 130 -27.19 9.86 14.34
CA ILE A 130 -25.86 9.50 13.79
C ILE A 130 -24.88 10.60 14.15
N ASN A 131 -23.79 10.20 14.79
CA ASN A 131 -22.73 11.08 15.26
C ASN A 131 -21.43 10.75 14.53
N LYS A 132 -20.64 11.79 14.28
CA LYS A 132 -19.30 11.65 13.68
C LYS A 132 -18.29 11.29 14.78
N ASN A 133 -17.47 10.26 14.56
CA ASN A 133 -16.40 9.86 15.47
C ASN A 133 -15.00 9.93 14.84
N ALA A 134 -14.93 10.04 13.51
CA ALA A 134 -13.68 10.25 12.79
C ALA A 134 -13.93 11.11 11.56
N ASP A 135 -13.03 12.05 11.29
CA ASP A 135 -13.07 12.89 10.10
C ASP A 135 -11.69 13.52 9.90
N VAL A 136 -10.89 12.89 9.06
CA VAL A 136 -9.53 13.32 8.77
C VAL A 136 -9.34 13.38 7.27
N LEU A 137 -8.90 14.55 6.80
CA LEU A 137 -8.37 14.79 5.47
C LEU A 137 -6.91 15.20 5.62
N GLN A 138 -5.99 14.35 5.17
CA GLN A 138 -4.57 14.67 5.17
C GLN A 138 -3.99 14.53 3.77
N ILE A 139 -3.22 15.54 3.36
CA ILE A 139 -2.47 15.54 2.10
C ILE A 139 -1.03 15.87 2.42
N SER A 140 -0.12 15.00 2.01
CA SER A 140 1.31 15.22 2.17
C SER A 140 1.98 15.24 0.80
N SER A 141 2.95 16.13 0.64
CA SER A 141 3.74 16.25 -0.58
C SER A 141 5.19 16.55 -0.22
N LYS A 142 6.14 15.74 -0.72
CA LYS A 142 7.56 15.87 -0.44
C LYS A 142 8.36 15.77 -1.71
N TYR A 143 9.04 16.85 -2.06
CA TYR A 143 9.97 16.87 -3.18
C TYR A 143 11.41 16.81 -2.69
N LEU A 144 12.23 15.96 -3.32
CA LEU A 144 13.65 15.78 -3.00
C LEU A 144 14.49 15.86 -4.26
N PHE A 145 15.62 16.57 -4.16
CA PHE A 145 16.66 16.67 -5.18
C PHE A 145 17.97 16.08 -4.67
N ASP A 146 18.51 15.09 -5.36
CA ASP A 146 19.72 14.38 -4.98
C ASP A 146 21.00 15.11 -5.44
N LEU A 147 21.85 15.50 -4.48
CA LEU A 147 23.13 16.17 -4.69
C LEU A 147 24.29 15.19 -4.84
N LYS A 148 24.17 14.17 -5.65
CA LYS A 148 25.08 13.03 -5.90
C LYS A 148 26.51 13.09 -5.34
N LYS A 149 27.15 14.26 -5.34
CA LYS A 149 28.55 14.46 -4.89
C LYS A 149 28.74 14.45 -3.37
N ALA A 150 27.66 14.63 -2.58
CA ALA A 150 27.74 14.82 -1.14
C ALA A 150 26.91 13.79 -0.36
N ASN A 151 26.29 12.80 -1.03
CA ASN A 151 25.29 11.90 -0.43
C ASN A 151 24.17 12.65 0.31
N LEU A 152 23.89 13.88 -0.11
CA LEU A 152 22.89 14.77 0.45
C LEU A 152 21.71 14.90 -0.49
N LYS A 153 20.53 15.11 0.09
CA LYS A 153 19.31 15.47 -0.65
C LYS A 153 18.80 16.79 -0.10
N LEU A 154 18.46 17.67 -1.02
CA LEU A 154 17.69 18.88 -0.69
C LEU A 154 16.22 18.61 -0.97
N GLY A 155 15.36 19.08 -0.10
CA GLY A 155 13.94 18.84 -0.27
C GLY A 155 13.08 19.89 0.39
N ILE A 156 11.81 19.85 0.02
CA ILE A 156 10.74 20.60 0.66
C ILE A 156 9.56 19.63 0.87
N GLY A 157 8.99 19.66 2.04
CA GLY A 157 7.80 18.90 2.41
C GLY A 157 6.67 19.81 2.81
N THR A 158 5.46 19.43 2.47
CA THR A 158 4.23 20.08 2.92
C THR A 158 3.28 19.01 3.46
N ASN A 159 2.58 19.34 4.53
CA ASN A 159 1.52 18.51 5.08
C ASN A 159 0.31 19.40 5.37
N PHE A 160 -0.81 19.05 4.76
CA PHE A 160 -2.09 19.70 4.97
C PHE A 160 -3.02 18.75 5.72
N LEU A 161 -3.54 19.20 6.84
CA LEU A 161 -4.48 18.47 7.69
C LEU A 161 -5.78 19.24 7.83
N SER A 162 -6.90 18.57 7.62
CA SER A 162 -8.22 19.16 7.77
C SER A 162 -9.29 18.08 7.97
N GLN A 163 -10.54 18.40 7.68
CA GLN A 163 -11.70 17.52 7.74
C GLN A 163 -12.61 17.66 6.51
N PHE A 164 -13.48 16.66 6.29
CA PHE A 164 -14.38 16.61 5.13
C PHE A 164 -15.73 17.27 5.38
N ILE A 165 -16.30 17.09 6.57
CA ILE A 165 -17.69 17.42 6.83
C ILE A 165 -17.86 18.25 8.12
N LYS A 166 -18.97 18.97 8.18
CA LYS A 166 -19.35 19.77 9.36
C LYS A 166 -19.48 18.92 10.60
N THR A 167 -19.10 19.49 11.73
CA THR A 167 -19.31 18.88 13.06
C THR A 167 -20.17 19.81 13.88
N TYR A 168 -21.20 19.26 14.50
CA TYR A 168 -22.08 19.95 15.41
C TYR A 168 -21.89 19.45 16.85
N ASP A 169 -22.19 20.29 17.80
CA ASP A 169 -22.19 19.90 19.20
C ASP A 169 -23.23 18.80 19.46
N LEU A 170 -22.85 17.79 20.23
CA LEU A 170 -23.74 16.67 20.54
C LEU A 170 -24.91 17.08 21.45
N ALA A 171 -24.69 18.05 22.32
CA ALA A 171 -25.71 18.57 23.25
C ALA A 171 -26.56 19.68 22.61
N ASN A 172 -26.03 20.43 21.68
CA ASN A 172 -26.70 21.51 20.97
C ASN A 172 -26.41 21.47 19.47
N ARG A 173 -27.30 20.84 18.72
CA ARG A 173 -27.19 20.63 17.28
C ARG A 173 -27.24 21.90 16.43
N ASP A 174 -27.69 23.01 16.96
CA ASP A 174 -27.65 24.32 16.27
C ASP A 174 -26.26 24.96 16.36
N LYS A 175 -25.40 24.47 17.26
CA LYS A 175 -24.05 24.95 17.45
C LYS A 175 -23.07 24.22 16.54
N LEU A 176 -22.61 24.88 15.50
CA LEU A 176 -21.53 24.40 14.63
C LEU A 176 -20.19 24.45 15.38
N LEU A 177 -19.47 23.33 15.47
CA LEU A 177 -18.14 23.25 16.07
C LEU A 177 -17.05 23.38 15.02
N SER A 178 -17.26 22.81 13.83
CA SER A 178 -16.30 22.91 12.72
C SER A 178 -17.00 22.72 11.39
N ASP A 179 -16.44 23.32 10.32
CA ASP A 179 -16.97 23.28 8.96
C ASP A 179 -16.02 22.50 8.02
N PHE A 180 -16.39 22.34 6.76
CA PHE A 180 -15.53 21.83 5.71
C PHE A 180 -14.22 22.62 5.65
N LEU A 181 -13.08 21.92 5.68
CA LEU A 181 -11.75 22.50 5.73
C LEU A 181 -11.48 23.43 6.94
N ALA A 182 -12.22 23.28 8.04
CA ALA A 182 -12.00 24.05 9.27
C ALA A 182 -12.06 23.12 10.50
N PRO A 183 -10.97 23.00 11.30
CA PRO A 183 -9.71 23.70 11.13
C PRO A 183 -8.90 23.22 9.91
N ALA A 184 -8.03 24.08 9.38
CA ALA A 184 -7.05 23.73 8.38
C ALA A 184 -5.64 24.02 8.93
N ILE A 185 -4.76 23.05 8.88
CA ILE A 185 -3.37 23.15 9.33
C ILE A 185 -2.47 22.87 8.13
N LEU A 186 -1.55 23.77 7.85
CA LEU A 186 -0.54 23.61 6.80
C LEU A 186 0.84 23.71 7.42
N ASP A 187 1.59 22.61 7.37
CA ASP A 187 3.00 22.57 7.75
C ASP A 187 3.88 22.58 6.51
N VAL A 188 4.95 23.36 6.55
CA VAL A 188 5.97 23.39 5.51
C VAL A 188 7.33 23.17 6.17
N SER A 189 8.07 22.18 5.70
CA SER A 189 9.39 21.84 6.21
C SER A 189 10.44 21.75 5.09
N PRO A 190 11.66 22.29 5.32
CA PRO A 190 12.77 22.12 4.38
C PRO A 190 13.37 20.71 4.41
#